data_c81cc4bf4602444437cf5d5e3845be7c
#
_entry.id   c81cc4bf4602444437cf5d5e3845be7c
#
_cell.length_a   1.000
_cell.length_b   1.000
_cell.length_c   1.000
_cell.angle_alpha   90.00
_cell.angle_beta   90.00
_cell.angle_gamma   90.00
#
_symmetry.space_group_name_H-M   'P 1'
#
loop_
_entity.id
_entity.type
_entity.pdbx_description
1 polymer ?
#
loop_
_entity_poly.entity_id
_entity_poly.type
_entity_poly.pdbx_seq_one_letter_code
_entity_poly.pdbx_strand_id
1 'polypeptide(L)'
;MTMTPTLHTFIQALQTPDISFTTLADARPATEAGGIPQLMRTTRFAEAEIVWRGRQWLLSLPLSPAALAAVERTASQAGRLNTEWLAEYRILRGELLWVDAEEHPQTCDLVLQHLPAGRSFAEALLTEPAERLLAGLDALQSALRELGFSHNNLRAGN
;
A
#
# COMPACT_ATOMS: atom_id res chain seq x y z
N MET A 1 -5.27 -20.14 -15.99
CA MET A 1 -5.48 -18.67 -16.01
C MET A 1 -5.69 -18.24 -14.57
N THR A 2 -4.84 -17.41 -14.02
CA THR A 2 -5.04 -16.90 -12.64
C THR A 2 -6.19 -15.90 -12.69
N MET A 3 -7.32 -16.22 -12.07
CA MET A 3 -8.46 -15.31 -11.99
C MET A 3 -8.11 -14.16 -11.04
N THR A 4 -8.48 -12.96 -11.43
CA THR A 4 -8.32 -11.79 -10.56
C THR A 4 -9.58 -11.64 -9.71
N PRO A 5 -9.47 -11.50 -8.38
CA PRO A 5 -10.63 -11.29 -7.53
C PRO A 5 -11.34 -9.97 -7.87
N THR A 6 -12.63 -9.91 -7.62
CA THR A 6 -13.41 -8.70 -7.81
C THR A 6 -13.19 -7.72 -6.64
N LEU A 7 -13.55 -6.45 -6.83
CA LEU A 7 -13.56 -5.49 -5.73
C LEU A 7 -14.47 -5.94 -4.58
N HIS A 8 -15.59 -6.54 -4.91
CA HIS A 8 -16.51 -7.09 -3.91
C HIS A 8 -15.86 -8.20 -3.08
N THR A 9 -15.15 -9.12 -3.73
CA THR A 9 -14.37 -10.17 -3.07
C THR A 9 -13.33 -9.56 -2.10
N PHE A 10 -12.66 -8.49 -2.51
CA PHE A 10 -11.67 -7.82 -1.66
C PHE A 10 -12.31 -7.12 -0.46
N ILE A 11 -13.47 -6.45 -0.65
CA ILE A 11 -14.24 -5.86 0.45
C ILE A 11 -14.68 -6.93 1.46
N GLN A 12 -15.21 -8.04 0.99
CA GLN A 12 -15.61 -9.16 1.83
C GLN A 12 -14.43 -9.73 2.62
N ALA A 13 -13.28 -9.88 1.98
CA ALA A 13 -12.06 -10.34 2.64
C ALA A 13 -11.60 -9.41 3.76
N LEU A 14 -11.70 -8.10 3.55
CA LEU A 14 -11.39 -7.10 4.59
C LEU A 14 -12.37 -7.12 5.77
N GLN A 15 -13.60 -7.57 5.55
CA GLN A 15 -14.61 -7.75 6.61
C GLN A 15 -14.40 -9.04 7.41
N THR A 16 -13.77 -10.03 6.81
CA THR A 16 -13.52 -11.36 7.41
C THR A 16 -12.05 -11.76 7.25
N PRO A 17 -11.10 -10.98 7.80
CA PRO A 17 -9.68 -11.19 7.56
C PRO A 17 -9.15 -12.53 8.07
N ASP A 18 -9.74 -13.05 9.14
CA ASP A 18 -9.40 -14.32 9.79
C ASP A 18 -9.57 -15.56 8.91
N ILE A 19 -10.47 -15.51 7.93
CA ILE A 19 -10.71 -16.62 6.99
C ILE A 19 -10.24 -16.31 5.57
N SER A 20 -10.00 -15.04 5.24
CA SER A 20 -9.71 -14.59 3.89
C SER A 20 -8.24 -14.29 3.65
N PHE A 21 -7.45 -14.10 4.71
CA PHE A 21 -6.02 -13.82 4.60
C PHE A 21 -5.18 -14.89 5.31
N THR A 22 -4.02 -15.17 4.72
CA THR A 22 -3.08 -16.15 5.28
C THR A 22 -2.24 -15.53 6.40
N THR A 23 -1.66 -14.36 6.17
CA THR A 23 -0.75 -13.69 7.11
C THR A 23 -1.46 -12.58 7.87
N LEU A 24 -2.43 -11.91 7.24
CA LEU A 24 -3.12 -10.73 7.76
C LEU A 24 -4.44 -11.07 8.48
N ALA A 25 -4.57 -12.28 9.03
CA ALA A 25 -5.77 -12.75 9.71
C ALA A 25 -6.23 -11.87 10.88
N ASP A 26 -5.30 -11.16 11.52
CA ASP A 26 -5.55 -10.23 12.63
C ASP A 26 -5.57 -8.74 12.20
N ALA A 27 -5.51 -8.46 10.90
CA ALA A 27 -5.55 -7.10 10.39
C ALA A 27 -6.93 -6.47 10.58
N ARG A 28 -6.93 -5.16 10.83
CA ARG A 28 -8.16 -4.36 11.00
C ARG A 28 -8.20 -3.27 9.95
N PRO A 29 -9.14 -3.31 9.01
CA PRO A 29 -9.28 -2.26 8.00
C PRO A 29 -9.81 -0.97 8.62
N ALA A 30 -9.43 0.16 8.05
CA ALA A 30 -10.12 1.42 8.28
C ALA A 30 -11.53 1.32 7.68
N THR A 31 -12.53 1.75 8.46
CA THR A 31 -13.94 1.64 8.07
C THR A 31 -14.61 2.99 8.04
N GLU A 32 -15.56 3.15 7.12
CA GLU A 32 -16.49 4.26 7.10
C GLU A 32 -17.59 4.12 8.18
N ALA A 33 -18.42 5.15 8.32
CA ALA A 33 -19.63 5.08 9.13
C ALA A 33 -20.50 3.92 8.63
N GLY A 34 -20.74 2.93 9.51
CA GLY A 34 -21.46 1.70 9.15
C GLY A 34 -20.58 0.44 9.07
N GLY A 35 -19.26 0.58 9.31
CA GLY A 35 -18.36 -0.58 9.39
C GLY A 35 -17.93 -1.17 8.06
N ILE A 36 -18.20 -0.47 6.95
CA ILE A 36 -17.76 -0.88 5.62
C ILE A 36 -16.29 -0.47 5.43
N PRO A 37 -15.40 -1.39 5.00
CA PRO A 37 -14.02 -1.05 4.71
C PRO A 37 -13.90 0.08 3.69
N GLN A 38 -13.10 1.10 4.02
CA GLN A 38 -12.84 2.20 3.12
C GLN A 38 -11.85 1.76 2.03
N LEU A 39 -12.28 1.86 0.77
CA LEU A 39 -11.46 1.53 -0.38
C LEU A 39 -11.14 2.74 -1.22
N MET A 40 -9.89 2.83 -1.64
CA MET A 40 -9.45 3.70 -2.73
C MET A 40 -9.18 2.85 -3.97
N ARG A 41 -9.53 3.37 -5.14
CA ARG A 41 -9.25 2.71 -6.40
C ARG A 41 -8.39 3.60 -7.28
N THR A 42 -7.28 3.04 -7.71
CA THR A 42 -6.43 3.61 -8.76
C THR A 42 -6.61 2.82 -10.06
N THR A 43 -5.91 3.19 -11.11
CA THR A 43 -5.89 2.42 -12.36
C THR A 43 -5.21 1.06 -12.23
N ARG A 44 -4.39 0.86 -11.19
CA ARG A 44 -3.54 -0.32 -11.01
C ARG A 44 -3.91 -1.17 -9.81
N PHE A 45 -4.51 -0.54 -8.78
CA PHE A 45 -4.77 -1.18 -7.50
C PHE A 45 -6.13 -0.82 -6.93
N ALA A 46 -6.68 -1.74 -6.15
CA ALA A 46 -7.68 -1.43 -5.13
C ALA A 46 -6.95 -1.44 -3.77
N GLU A 47 -7.11 -0.38 -2.99
CA GLU A 47 -6.28 -0.09 -1.82
C GLU A 47 -7.14 0.11 -0.59
N ALA A 48 -6.71 -0.42 0.54
CA ALA A 48 -7.33 -0.23 1.85
C ALA A 48 -6.26 0.08 2.89
N GLU A 49 -6.51 1.05 3.75
CA GLU A 49 -5.71 1.24 4.94
C GLU A 49 -6.08 0.19 5.99
N ILE A 50 -5.07 -0.43 6.58
CA ILE A 50 -5.23 -1.42 7.63
C ILE A 50 -4.30 -1.13 8.81
N VAL A 51 -4.69 -1.56 9.99
CA VAL A 51 -3.80 -1.67 11.15
C VAL A 51 -3.43 -3.14 11.32
N TRP A 52 -2.16 -3.45 11.29
CA TRP A 52 -1.64 -4.79 11.50
C TRP A 52 -0.38 -4.74 12.37
N ARG A 53 -0.36 -5.56 13.42
CA ARG A 53 0.73 -5.58 14.42
C ARG A 53 1.08 -4.21 14.99
N GLY A 54 0.04 -3.41 15.26
CA GLY A 54 0.19 -2.07 15.85
C GLY A 54 0.74 -0.99 14.92
N ARG A 55 0.85 -1.25 13.62
CA ARG A 55 1.29 -0.30 12.61
C ARG A 55 0.25 -0.10 11.54
N GLN A 56 0.28 1.07 10.91
CA GLN A 56 -0.57 1.39 9.76
C GLN A 56 0.10 0.94 8.46
N TRP A 57 -0.70 0.32 7.61
CA TRP A 57 -0.27 -0.21 6.32
C TRP A 57 -1.31 0.12 5.25
N LEU A 58 -0.84 0.29 4.04
CA LEU A 58 -1.67 0.28 2.84
C LEU A 58 -1.63 -1.12 2.24
N LEU A 59 -2.78 -1.77 2.21
CA LEU A 59 -2.96 -3.08 1.58
C LEU A 59 -3.53 -2.87 0.18
N SER A 60 -2.83 -3.37 -0.84
CA SER A 60 -3.18 -3.14 -2.23
C SER A 60 -3.40 -4.47 -2.96
N LEU A 61 -4.57 -4.60 -3.57
CA LEU A 61 -4.89 -5.67 -4.52
C LEU A 61 -4.47 -5.22 -5.91
N PRO A 62 -3.50 -5.88 -6.56
CA PRO A 62 -3.14 -5.58 -7.95
C PRO A 62 -4.28 -5.92 -8.90
N LEU A 63 -4.69 -4.97 -9.75
CA LEU A 63 -5.75 -5.17 -10.75
C LEU A 63 -5.22 -5.78 -12.06
N SER A 64 -3.92 -6.00 -12.15
CA SER A 64 -3.28 -6.67 -13.28
C SER A 64 -1.91 -7.25 -12.89
N PRO A 65 -1.43 -8.28 -13.61
CA PRO A 65 -0.06 -8.80 -13.40
C PRO A 65 1.02 -7.75 -13.61
N ALA A 66 0.81 -6.80 -14.51
CA ALA A 66 1.76 -5.71 -14.78
C ALA A 66 1.88 -4.75 -13.59
N ALA A 67 0.78 -4.52 -12.85
CA ALA A 67 0.81 -3.71 -11.63
C ALA A 67 1.69 -4.37 -10.55
N LEU A 68 1.52 -5.67 -10.33
CA LEU A 68 2.34 -6.43 -9.38
C LEU A 68 3.83 -6.41 -9.78
N ALA A 69 4.15 -6.71 -11.04
CA ALA A 69 5.52 -6.70 -11.54
C ALA A 69 6.21 -5.33 -11.42
N ALA A 70 5.45 -4.23 -11.53
CA ALA A 70 5.98 -2.89 -11.32
C ALA A 70 6.38 -2.67 -9.86
N VAL A 71 5.55 -3.11 -8.91
CA VAL A 71 5.87 -3.03 -7.46
C VAL A 71 7.07 -3.91 -7.10
N GLU A 72 7.17 -5.11 -7.66
CA GLU A 72 8.33 -6.00 -7.44
C GLU A 72 9.64 -5.33 -7.80
N ARG A 73 9.68 -4.65 -8.95
CA ARG A 73 10.87 -3.88 -9.37
C ARG A 73 11.18 -2.75 -8.40
N THR A 74 10.16 -1.98 -8.01
CA THR A 74 10.33 -0.86 -7.07
C THR A 74 10.79 -1.35 -5.70
N ALA A 75 10.18 -2.39 -5.16
CA ALA A 75 10.55 -2.99 -3.87
C ALA A 75 11.99 -3.51 -3.88
N SER A 76 12.40 -4.17 -4.97
CA SER A 76 13.79 -4.64 -5.14
C SER A 76 14.80 -3.50 -5.19
N GLN A 77 14.46 -2.39 -5.84
CA GLN A 77 15.32 -1.20 -5.91
C GLN A 77 15.39 -0.49 -4.55
N ALA A 78 14.25 -0.25 -3.92
CA ALA A 78 14.17 0.42 -2.61
C ALA A 78 14.88 -0.38 -1.52
N GLY A 79 14.74 -1.72 -1.51
CA GLY A 79 15.42 -2.58 -0.54
C GLY A 79 16.96 -2.53 -0.61
N ARG A 80 17.54 -2.13 -1.74
CA ARG A 80 18.99 -1.94 -1.88
C ARG A 80 19.49 -0.65 -1.23
N LEU A 81 18.61 0.33 -1.02
CA LEU A 81 18.99 1.64 -0.50
C LEU A 81 19.11 1.66 1.02
N ASN A 82 18.52 0.69 1.71
CA ASN A 82 18.58 0.49 3.17
C ASN A 82 18.43 1.79 3.98
N THR A 83 17.36 2.54 3.71
CA THR A 83 17.06 3.81 4.36
C THR A 83 15.75 3.74 5.13
N GLU A 84 15.71 4.29 6.34
CA GLU A 84 14.54 4.26 7.23
C GLU A 84 13.36 5.10 6.73
N TRP A 85 13.63 6.10 5.88
CA TRP A 85 12.60 7.01 5.37
C TRP A 85 11.92 6.55 4.07
N LEU A 86 12.42 5.49 3.42
CA LEU A 86 11.72 4.86 2.31
C LEU A 86 10.64 3.91 2.83
N ALA A 87 9.45 4.00 2.24
CA ALA A 87 8.36 3.09 2.59
C ALA A 87 8.75 1.63 2.34
N GLU A 88 8.52 0.79 3.34
CA GLU A 88 8.72 -0.66 3.22
C GLU A 88 7.60 -1.25 2.37
N TYR A 89 7.97 -2.01 1.34
CA TYR A 89 7.05 -2.79 0.53
C TYR A 89 7.25 -4.27 0.79
N ARG A 90 6.16 -4.97 1.00
CA ARG A 90 6.13 -6.44 1.09
C ARG A 90 5.14 -6.99 0.07
N ILE A 91 5.56 -8.00 -0.67
CA ILE A 91 4.66 -8.75 -1.53
C ILE A 91 4.30 -10.02 -0.79
N LEU A 92 3.03 -10.13 -0.45
CA LEU A 92 2.46 -11.27 0.26
C LEU A 92 1.92 -12.25 -0.77
N ARG A 93 2.60 -13.37 -0.93
CA ARG A 93 2.26 -14.39 -1.93
C ARG A 93 1.09 -15.25 -1.47
N GLY A 94 0.09 -15.42 -2.36
CA GLY A 94 -1.09 -16.23 -2.06
C GLY A 94 -1.87 -15.76 -0.84
N GLU A 95 -1.82 -14.46 -0.52
CA GLU A 95 -2.32 -13.90 0.71
C GLU A 95 -3.84 -13.87 0.79
N LEU A 96 -4.50 -13.45 -0.30
CA LEU A 96 -5.96 -13.41 -0.37
C LEU A 96 -6.49 -14.76 -0.82
N LEU A 97 -7.36 -15.33 -0.01
CA LEU A 97 -8.07 -16.57 -0.28
C LEU A 97 -9.54 -16.27 -0.63
N TRP A 98 -10.04 -16.83 -1.70
CA TRP A 98 -11.47 -16.72 -2.05
C TRP A 98 -11.93 -17.93 -2.85
N VAL A 99 -13.22 -18.03 -3.04
CA VAL A 99 -13.84 -19.07 -3.90
C VAL A 99 -14.41 -18.37 -5.12
N ASP A 100 -14.13 -18.89 -6.31
CA ASP A 100 -14.67 -18.38 -7.57
C ASP A 100 -16.14 -18.79 -7.79
N ALA A 101 -16.73 -18.36 -8.90
CA ALA A 101 -18.13 -18.65 -9.23
C ALA A 101 -18.42 -20.14 -9.46
N GLU A 102 -17.38 -20.95 -9.66
CA GLU A 102 -17.45 -22.39 -9.88
C GLU A 102 -17.09 -23.19 -8.60
N GLU A 103 -17.05 -22.47 -7.45
CA GLU A 103 -16.70 -23.02 -6.12
C GLU A 103 -15.26 -23.55 -6.01
N HIS A 104 -14.36 -23.12 -6.90
CA HIS A 104 -12.96 -23.49 -6.78
C HIS A 104 -12.19 -22.52 -5.88
N PRO A 105 -11.34 -23.03 -4.96
CA PRO A 105 -10.50 -22.18 -4.14
C PRO A 105 -9.43 -21.48 -4.99
N GLN A 106 -9.31 -20.20 -4.82
CA GLN A 106 -8.37 -19.32 -5.52
C GLN A 106 -7.51 -18.56 -4.53
N THR A 107 -6.33 -18.15 -4.97
CA THR A 107 -5.44 -17.28 -4.21
C THR A 107 -4.89 -16.17 -5.08
N CYS A 108 -4.56 -15.03 -4.50
CA CYS A 108 -3.76 -14.02 -5.17
C CYS A 108 -2.79 -13.31 -4.23
N ASP A 109 -1.79 -12.70 -4.85
CA ASP A 109 -0.78 -11.92 -4.18
C ASP A 109 -1.33 -10.53 -3.84
N LEU A 110 -0.97 -10.02 -2.67
CA LEU A 110 -1.24 -8.66 -2.25
C LEU A 110 0.06 -7.89 -2.03
N VAL A 111 -0.02 -6.58 -2.09
CA VAL A 111 1.09 -5.68 -1.75
C VAL A 111 0.77 -5.00 -0.43
N LEU A 112 1.72 -5.05 0.49
CA LEU A 112 1.65 -4.37 1.77
C LEU A 112 2.72 -3.28 1.79
N GLN A 113 2.30 -2.02 1.93
CA GLN A 113 3.18 -0.87 2.05
C GLN A 113 3.05 -0.27 3.44
N HIS A 114 4.17 -0.07 4.13
CA HIS A 114 4.16 0.62 5.41
C HIS A 114 3.77 2.09 5.22
N LEU A 115 2.79 2.55 6.00
CA LEU A 115 2.44 3.97 6.08
C LEU A 115 3.19 4.58 7.25
N PRO A 116 4.17 5.46 7.01
CA PRO A 116 4.90 6.12 8.09
C PRO A 116 3.96 7.02 8.88
N ALA A 117 4.21 7.13 10.18
CA ALA A 117 3.51 8.11 10.99
C ALA A 117 3.87 9.53 10.53
N GLY A 118 2.86 10.38 10.39
CA GLY A 118 3.07 11.77 9.97
C GLY A 118 1.91 12.31 9.13
N ARG A 119 2.12 13.49 8.62
CA ARG A 119 1.19 14.17 7.70
C ARG A 119 1.76 14.16 6.28
N SER A 120 0.89 14.14 5.30
CA SER A 120 1.30 14.32 3.91
C SER A 120 1.86 15.74 3.70
N PHE A 121 2.70 15.91 2.67
CA PHE A 121 3.19 17.24 2.32
C PHE A 121 2.05 18.20 1.96
N ALA A 122 0.97 17.70 1.36
CA ALA A 122 -0.22 18.49 1.05
C ALA A 122 -0.89 19.05 2.32
N GLU A 123 -1.00 18.27 3.38
CA GLU A 123 -1.50 18.73 4.68
C GLU A 123 -0.53 19.71 5.35
N ALA A 124 0.76 19.45 5.25
CA ALA A 124 1.78 20.33 5.80
C ALA A 124 1.79 21.72 5.13
N LEU A 125 1.50 21.81 3.83
CA LEU A 125 1.35 23.08 3.10
C LEU A 125 0.30 24.01 3.72
N LEU A 126 -0.70 23.47 4.40
CA LEU A 126 -1.78 24.25 5.02
C LEU A 126 -1.45 24.73 6.43
N THR A 127 -0.47 24.15 7.09
CA THR A 127 -0.25 24.34 8.52
C THR A 127 1.18 24.69 8.91
N GLU A 128 2.17 24.40 8.06
CA GLU A 128 3.58 24.62 8.36
C GLU A 128 4.10 25.93 7.73
N PRO A 129 5.05 26.61 8.38
CA PRO A 129 5.73 27.77 7.80
C PRO A 129 6.48 27.41 6.51
N ALA A 130 6.50 28.30 5.53
CA ALA A 130 7.16 28.08 4.24
C ALA A 130 8.65 27.73 4.39
N GLU A 131 9.36 28.36 5.33
CA GLU A 131 10.77 28.09 5.61
C GLU A 131 11.03 26.63 6.02
N ARG A 132 10.14 26.07 6.85
CA ARG A 132 10.23 24.67 7.27
C ARG A 132 9.97 23.69 6.13
N LEU A 133 9.01 24.03 5.27
CA LEU A 133 8.70 23.23 4.09
C LEU A 133 9.85 23.23 3.10
N LEU A 134 10.46 24.39 2.84
CA LEU A 134 11.62 24.52 1.96
C LEU A 134 12.82 23.75 2.52
N ALA A 135 13.11 23.86 3.80
CA ALA A 135 14.19 23.10 4.44
C ALA A 135 13.96 21.58 4.32
N GLY A 136 12.72 21.11 4.46
CA GLY A 136 12.37 19.71 4.27
C GLY A 136 12.57 19.24 2.83
N LEU A 137 12.20 20.04 1.85
CA LEU A 137 12.41 19.75 0.43
C LEU A 137 13.90 19.70 0.07
N ASP A 138 14.69 20.64 0.58
CA ASP A 138 16.15 20.67 0.37
C ASP A 138 16.82 19.42 1.00
N ALA A 139 16.39 19.03 2.18
CA ALA A 139 16.87 17.81 2.84
C ALA A 139 16.51 16.56 2.02
N LEU A 140 15.28 16.47 1.54
CA LEU A 140 14.83 15.37 0.67
C LEU A 140 15.64 15.33 -0.64
N GLN A 141 15.84 16.47 -1.29
CA GLN A 141 16.63 16.56 -2.53
C GLN A 141 18.07 16.10 -2.31
N SER A 142 18.69 16.51 -1.20
CA SER A 142 20.05 16.11 -0.85
C SER A 142 20.14 14.61 -0.61
N ALA A 143 19.20 14.04 0.18
CA ALA A 143 19.13 12.60 0.44
C ALA A 143 18.95 11.78 -0.84
N LEU A 144 18.08 12.21 -1.76
CA LEU A 144 17.88 11.53 -3.05
C LEU A 144 19.14 11.56 -3.93
N ARG A 145 19.86 12.68 -3.93
CA ARG A 145 21.14 12.80 -4.67
C ARG A 145 22.23 11.91 -4.09
N GLU A 146 22.38 11.88 -2.76
CA GLU A 146 23.37 11.03 -2.10
C GLU A 146 23.12 9.54 -2.36
N LEU A 147 21.86 9.13 -2.44
CA LEU A 147 21.48 7.75 -2.76
C LEU A 147 21.56 7.44 -4.26
N GLY A 148 21.74 8.44 -5.12
CA GLY A 148 21.64 8.26 -6.58
C GLY A 148 20.23 7.80 -7.02
N PHE A 149 19.19 8.15 -6.24
CA PHE A 149 17.81 7.73 -6.47
C PHE A 149 17.00 8.83 -7.14
N SER A 150 16.24 8.49 -8.16
CA SER A 150 15.30 9.37 -8.83
C SER A 150 13.87 8.93 -8.60
N HIS A 151 13.10 9.77 -7.89
CA HIS A 151 11.67 9.53 -7.67
C HIS A 151 10.86 10.15 -8.80
N ASN A 152 10.48 9.35 -9.79
CA ASN A 152 9.83 9.83 -11.02
C ASN A 152 8.37 10.28 -10.88
N ASN A 153 7.80 10.24 -9.67
CA ASN A 153 6.41 10.58 -9.40
C ASN A 153 6.23 11.37 -8.09
N LEU A 154 7.13 12.30 -7.81
CA LEU A 154 7.04 13.14 -6.63
C LEU A 154 5.86 14.12 -6.77
N ARG A 155 4.91 14.06 -5.85
CA ARG A 155 3.73 14.93 -5.79
C ARG A 155 3.48 15.33 -4.34
N ALA A 156 2.72 16.42 -4.14
CA ALA A 156 2.35 16.91 -2.81
C ALA A 156 1.52 15.89 -2.00
N GLY A 157 0.86 14.95 -2.66
CA GLY A 157 0.00 13.94 -2.00
C GLY A 157 0.68 12.59 -1.75
N ASN A 158 1.97 12.44 -2.08
CA ASN A 158 2.71 11.20 -1.78
C ASN A 158 4.00 11.44 -1.03
#